data_159e9e75e70a11a70e6e3a853b90d4b7
#
_entry.id   159e9e75e70a11a70e6e3a853b90d4b7
#
_cell.length_a   1.000
_cell.length_b   1.000
_cell.length_c   1.000
_cell.angle_alpha   90.00
_cell.angle_beta   90.00
_cell.angle_gamma   90.00
#
_symmetry.space_group_name_H-M   'P 1'
#
loop_
_entity.id
_entity.type
_entity.pdbx_description
1 polymer ?
#
loop_
_entity_poly.entity_id
_entity_poly.type
_entity_poly.pdbx_seq_one_letter_code
_entity_poly.pdbx_strand_id
1 'polypeptide(L)'
;MSSWAECARGEAISIPPVHTRSLLKIENPSPEKARLHLEYVDDDEVKNIGQTVSVKMNTFCFSKDIITMLKNKVGGQNTSYEIICAHIWRHTTKAREHLHGKKLGFISIVNMRERVDPPLGKAYFGNAFMWTIATATSVELEEEDLASTTERIHRSLISCTNETFHNWLHWLEVYDRDAMFECCSLNNARIRASSSHNFPVFKVDFGWGKPLAAQLPSADDPGKIIFFPGKDIPGNIDVVLALPTHVMNRLESDKAFTNP
;
A
#
# COMPACT_ATOMS: atom_id res chain seq x y z
N MET A 1 18.61 -4.08 3.67
CA MET A 1 18.67 -4.88 4.92
C MET A 1 19.54 -6.13 4.74
N SER A 2 19.27 -7.00 3.74
CA SER A 2 20.07 -8.25 3.55
C SER A 2 21.57 -7.96 3.39
N SER A 3 21.94 -7.09 2.46
CA SER A 3 23.37 -6.73 2.24
C SER A 3 24.01 -6.11 3.48
N TRP A 4 23.27 -5.35 4.27
CA TRP A 4 23.79 -4.83 5.55
C TRP A 4 24.02 -5.94 6.57
N ALA A 5 23.10 -6.90 6.64
CA ALA A 5 23.26 -8.04 7.54
C ALA A 5 24.44 -8.95 7.11
N GLU A 6 24.65 -9.14 5.80
CA GLU A 6 25.84 -9.84 5.26
C GLU A 6 27.14 -9.15 5.70
N CYS A 7 27.22 -7.82 5.51
CA CYS A 7 28.39 -7.04 5.96
C CYS A 7 28.59 -7.15 7.48
N ALA A 8 27.52 -7.12 8.29
CA ALA A 8 27.64 -7.23 9.74
C ALA A 8 28.20 -8.58 10.20
N ARG A 9 27.99 -9.65 9.40
CA ARG A 9 28.57 -10.96 9.62
C ARG A 9 29.95 -11.15 8.99
N GLY A 10 30.51 -10.12 8.35
CA GLY A 10 31.77 -10.21 7.64
C GLY A 10 31.70 -10.97 6.31
N GLU A 11 30.52 -11.16 5.78
CA GLU A 11 30.26 -11.85 4.51
C GLU A 11 30.32 -10.88 3.32
N ALA A 12 30.62 -11.43 2.13
CA ALA A 12 30.52 -10.66 0.89
C ALA A 12 29.07 -10.34 0.56
N ILE A 13 28.83 -9.13 0.04
CA ILE A 13 27.50 -8.70 -0.40
C ILE A 13 27.05 -9.58 -1.58
N SER A 14 25.95 -10.30 -1.42
CA SER A 14 25.39 -11.19 -2.44
C SER A 14 24.80 -10.44 -3.63
N ILE A 15 24.20 -9.27 -3.39
CA ILE A 15 23.61 -8.39 -4.42
C ILE A 15 24.17 -6.98 -4.23
N PRO A 16 25.26 -6.63 -4.94
CA PRO A 16 25.82 -5.28 -4.90
C PRO A 16 24.80 -4.24 -5.35
N PRO A 17 24.63 -3.13 -4.60
CA PRO A 17 23.65 -2.11 -4.97
C PRO A 17 24.08 -1.31 -6.21
N VAL A 18 23.15 -1.05 -7.10
CA VAL A 18 23.31 -0.17 -8.26
C VAL A 18 22.85 1.24 -7.88
N HIS A 19 23.77 2.20 -7.88
CA HIS A 19 23.51 3.59 -7.48
C HIS A 19 23.29 4.55 -8.65
N THR A 20 23.12 4.06 -9.87
CA THR A 20 23.01 4.88 -11.11
C THR A 20 21.68 5.62 -11.15
N ARG A 21 21.61 6.79 -10.51
CA ARG A 21 20.41 7.63 -10.44
C ARG A 21 19.96 8.18 -11.79
N SER A 22 20.89 8.34 -12.73
CA SER A 22 20.62 8.82 -14.09
C SER A 22 19.62 7.93 -14.85
N LEU A 23 19.43 6.68 -14.46
CA LEU A 23 18.43 5.78 -15.07
C LEU A 23 16.99 6.28 -14.93
N LEU A 24 16.71 7.12 -13.93
CA LEU A 24 15.38 7.71 -13.68
C LEU A 24 15.37 9.24 -13.84
N LYS A 25 16.47 9.82 -14.35
CA LYS A 25 16.56 11.27 -14.53
C LYS A 25 15.73 11.71 -15.74
N ILE A 26 14.87 12.70 -15.55
CA ILE A 26 14.20 13.40 -16.64
C ILE A 26 15.06 14.61 -17.06
N GLU A 27 15.62 14.58 -18.28
CA GLU A 27 16.52 15.64 -18.74
C GLU A 27 15.79 16.95 -19.09
N ASN A 28 14.57 16.86 -19.59
CA ASN A 28 13.74 18.01 -19.96
C ASN A 28 12.34 17.85 -19.36
N PRO A 29 12.14 18.21 -18.09
CA PRO A 29 10.83 18.15 -17.47
C PRO A 29 9.82 19.00 -18.25
N SER A 30 8.62 18.44 -18.50
CA SER A 30 7.57 19.11 -19.26
C SER A 30 6.25 19.08 -18.50
N PRO A 31 5.60 20.24 -18.25
CA PRO A 31 4.27 20.29 -17.65
C PRO A 31 3.21 19.53 -18.45
N GLU A 32 3.35 19.48 -19.79
CA GLU A 32 2.43 18.77 -20.67
C GLU A 32 2.46 17.26 -20.43
N LYS A 33 3.64 16.72 -20.08
CA LYS A 33 3.86 15.31 -19.74
C LYS A 33 3.62 15.01 -18.27
N ALA A 34 3.62 16.03 -17.42
CA ALA A 34 3.43 15.94 -15.98
C ALA A 34 1.96 15.64 -15.64
N ARG A 35 1.49 14.45 -15.96
CA ARG A 35 0.12 14.00 -15.69
C ARG A 35 0.10 13.03 -14.53
N LEU A 36 -0.67 13.37 -13.50
CA LEU A 36 -1.04 12.43 -12.46
C LEU A 36 -2.22 11.59 -12.94
N HIS A 37 -2.04 10.28 -13.01
CA HIS A 37 -3.14 9.32 -13.14
C HIS A 37 -3.81 9.06 -11.78
N LEU A 38 -3.75 10.01 -10.87
CA LEU A 38 -4.44 9.97 -9.60
C LEU A 38 -5.75 10.73 -9.76
N GLU A 39 -6.86 10.03 -9.71
CA GLU A 39 -8.15 10.70 -9.54
C GLU A 39 -8.13 11.44 -8.21
N TYR A 40 -8.23 12.75 -8.29
CA TYR A 40 -8.30 13.58 -7.09
C TYR A 40 -9.62 13.30 -6.37
N VAL A 41 -9.53 12.81 -5.17
CA VAL A 41 -10.68 12.74 -4.27
C VAL A 41 -10.70 14.04 -3.50
N ASP A 42 -11.43 15.01 -4.05
CA ASP A 42 -11.63 16.31 -3.40
C ASP A 42 -12.52 16.10 -2.17
N ASP A 43 -12.01 16.49 -1.03
CA ASP A 43 -12.73 16.42 0.23
C ASP A 43 -12.53 17.76 0.97
N ASP A 44 -13.26 18.78 0.52
CA ASP A 44 -13.25 20.10 1.13
C ASP A 44 -13.67 20.08 2.62
N GLU A 45 -14.43 19.06 3.05
CA GLU A 45 -14.82 18.90 4.45
C GLU A 45 -13.68 18.35 5.32
N VAL A 46 -12.63 17.78 4.72
CA VAL A 46 -11.53 17.11 5.45
C VAL A 46 -10.43 18.08 5.87
N LYS A 47 -10.39 19.30 5.33
CA LYS A 47 -9.44 20.35 5.75
C LYS A 47 -9.59 20.79 7.23
N ASN A 48 -10.64 20.35 7.90
CA ASN A 48 -10.95 20.75 9.29
C ASN A 48 -10.54 19.74 10.38
N ILE A 49 -9.77 18.69 10.08
CA ILE A 49 -9.31 17.77 11.13
C ILE A 49 -7.95 18.22 11.67
N GLY A 50 -7.91 19.40 12.25
CA GLY A 50 -6.90 19.80 13.24
C GLY A 50 -7.12 19.18 14.62
N GLN A 51 -8.06 18.25 14.78
CA GLN A 51 -8.24 17.48 16.00
C GLN A 51 -7.29 16.31 15.99
N THR A 52 -6.49 16.20 17.03
CA THR A 52 -5.65 15.04 17.30
C THR A 52 -6.55 13.81 17.49
N VAL A 53 -6.84 13.11 16.42
CA VAL A 53 -7.65 11.89 16.48
C VAL A 53 -6.78 10.81 17.11
N SER A 54 -7.24 10.21 18.20
CA SER A 54 -6.57 9.05 18.77
C SER A 54 -6.53 7.91 17.75
N VAL A 55 -5.33 7.45 17.40
CA VAL A 55 -5.09 6.37 16.45
C VAL A 55 -4.77 5.10 17.22
N LYS A 56 -5.44 4.00 16.86
CA LYS A 56 -5.17 2.66 17.34
C LYS A 56 -4.56 1.84 16.21
N MET A 57 -3.48 1.13 16.53
CA MET A 57 -2.84 0.20 15.62
C MET A 57 -3.14 -1.23 16.05
N ASN A 58 -3.50 -2.09 15.10
CA ASN A 58 -3.65 -3.51 15.35
C ASN A 58 -3.11 -4.34 14.17
N THR A 59 -2.74 -5.59 14.46
CA THR A 59 -2.25 -6.56 13.47
C THR A 59 -3.29 -7.65 13.28
N PHE A 60 -3.70 -7.87 12.04
CA PHE A 60 -4.63 -8.92 11.64
C PHE A 60 -3.89 -9.98 10.83
N CYS A 61 -3.99 -11.22 11.25
CA CYS A 61 -3.39 -12.34 10.53
C CYS A 61 -4.40 -12.93 9.53
N PHE A 62 -4.11 -12.76 8.25
CA PHE A 62 -4.82 -13.47 7.18
C PHE A 62 -4.14 -14.83 6.96
N SER A 63 -4.72 -15.88 7.54
CA SER A 63 -4.21 -17.23 7.35
C SER A 63 -4.36 -17.68 5.91
N LYS A 64 -3.58 -18.69 5.51
CA LYS A 64 -3.70 -19.32 4.17
C LYS A 64 -5.13 -19.75 3.87
N ASP A 65 -5.86 -20.24 4.86
CA ASP A 65 -7.24 -20.70 4.70
C ASP A 65 -8.19 -19.54 4.46
N ILE A 66 -8.06 -18.45 5.23
CA ILE A 66 -8.80 -17.19 5.03
C ILE A 66 -8.53 -16.64 3.62
N ILE A 67 -7.27 -16.58 3.21
CA ILE A 67 -6.89 -16.10 1.88
C ILE A 67 -7.51 -16.98 0.80
N THR A 68 -7.49 -18.28 0.96
CA THR A 68 -8.10 -19.23 0.01
C THR A 68 -9.62 -19.04 -0.06
N MET A 69 -10.28 -18.87 1.07
CA MET A 69 -11.72 -18.60 1.12
C MET A 69 -12.09 -17.29 0.41
N LEU A 70 -11.34 -16.22 0.68
CA LEU A 70 -11.53 -14.94 -0.02
C LEU A 70 -11.29 -15.05 -1.53
N LYS A 71 -10.26 -15.82 -1.95
CA LYS A 71 -10.00 -16.11 -3.37
C LYS A 71 -11.16 -16.84 -4.04
N ASN A 72 -11.73 -17.81 -3.36
CA ASN A 72 -12.89 -18.56 -3.88
C ASN A 72 -14.13 -17.65 -4.06
N LYS A 73 -14.31 -16.67 -3.15
CA LYS A 73 -15.41 -15.67 -3.28
C LYS A 73 -15.22 -14.76 -4.50
N VAL A 74 -13.99 -14.41 -4.84
CA VAL A 74 -13.68 -13.56 -6.00
C VAL A 74 -13.74 -14.34 -7.32
N GLY A 75 -13.35 -15.62 -7.30
CA GLY A 75 -13.44 -16.51 -8.47
C GLY A 75 -12.45 -16.20 -9.60
N GLY A 76 -11.50 -15.28 -9.38
CA GLY A 76 -10.56 -14.79 -10.40
C GLY A 76 -9.10 -15.18 -10.13
N GLN A 77 -8.20 -14.66 -10.98
CA GLN A 77 -6.74 -14.83 -10.85
C GLN A 77 -6.06 -13.71 -10.06
N ASN A 78 -6.83 -13.00 -9.23
CA ASN A 78 -6.33 -11.87 -8.46
C ASN A 78 -5.32 -12.32 -7.41
N THR A 79 -4.37 -11.44 -7.12
CA THR A 79 -3.34 -11.70 -6.11
C THR A 79 -3.93 -11.62 -4.70
N SER A 80 -3.27 -12.28 -3.74
CA SER A 80 -3.66 -12.17 -2.32
C SER A 80 -3.64 -10.72 -1.83
N TYR A 81 -2.73 -9.89 -2.35
CA TYR A 81 -2.68 -8.46 -2.04
C TYR A 81 -3.97 -7.74 -2.45
N GLU A 82 -4.39 -7.88 -3.70
CA GLU A 82 -5.59 -7.22 -4.23
C GLU A 82 -6.85 -7.59 -3.44
N ILE A 83 -6.99 -8.87 -3.16
CA ILE A 83 -8.17 -9.42 -2.47
C ILE A 83 -8.21 -8.96 -1.01
N ILE A 84 -7.08 -9.02 -0.30
CA ILE A 84 -7.00 -8.54 1.09
C ILE A 84 -7.22 -7.02 1.15
N CYS A 85 -6.65 -6.26 0.21
CA CYS A 85 -6.89 -4.83 0.11
C CYS A 85 -8.38 -4.51 -0.10
N ALA A 86 -9.05 -5.20 -1.00
CA ALA A 86 -10.49 -5.04 -1.25
C ALA A 86 -11.32 -5.37 0.00
N HIS A 87 -11.01 -6.48 0.66
CA HIS A 87 -11.66 -6.89 1.90
C HIS A 87 -11.51 -5.82 3.00
N ILE A 88 -10.28 -5.33 3.23
CA ILE A 88 -10.02 -4.27 4.20
C ILE A 88 -10.75 -2.98 3.81
N TRP A 89 -10.72 -2.57 2.54
CA TRP A 89 -11.35 -1.34 2.10
C TRP A 89 -12.85 -1.34 2.37
N ARG A 90 -13.56 -2.40 2.00
CA ARG A 90 -15.00 -2.56 2.25
C ARG A 90 -15.34 -2.48 3.75
N HIS A 91 -14.65 -3.26 4.58
CA HIS A 91 -14.95 -3.31 6.02
C HIS A 91 -14.55 -2.03 6.76
N THR A 92 -13.44 -1.39 6.37
CA THR A 92 -13.08 -0.08 6.94
C THR A 92 -14.04 1.01 6.50
N THR A 93 -14.58 0.96 5.29
CA THR A 93 -15.64 1.88 4.84
C THR A 93 -16.88 1.73 5.68
N LYS A 94 -17.38 0.51 5.85
CA LYS A 94 -18.52 0.22 6.71
C LYS A 94 -18.30 0.69 8.17
N ALA A 95 -17.09 0.52 8.70
CA ALA A 95 -16.76 0.99 10.04
C ALA A 95 -16.70 2.53 10.17
N ARG A 96 -16.58 3.25 9.04
CA ARG A 96 -16.54 4.71 8.92
C ARG A 96 -17.90 5.30 8.53
N GLU A 97 -18.97 4.98 9.24
CA GLU A 97 -20.37 5.35 8.96
C GLU A 97 -20.59 6.82 8.52
N HIS A 98 -19.76 7.75 9.05
CA HIS A 98 -19.83 9.18 8.73
C HIS A 98 -19.45 9.52 7.29
N LEU A 99 -18.91 8.56 6.52
CA LEU A 99 -18.50 8.76 5.11
C LEU A 99 -19.57 8.31 4.11
N HIS A 100 -20.80 8.05 4.55
CA HIS A 100 -21.89 7.60 3.67
C HIS A 100 -22.11 8.56 2.51
N GLY A 101 -22.16 8.04 1.27
CA GLY A 101 -22.29 8.81 0.04
C GLY A 101 -21.01 9.53 -0.44
N LYS A 102 -19.94 9.53 0.35
CA LYS A 102 -18.68 10.21 -0.03
C LYS A 102 -17.85 9.37 -1.01
N LYS A 103 -17.06 10.05 -1.85
CA LYS A 103 -16.04 9.42 -2.69
C LYS A 103 -14.83 9.06 -1.84
N LEU A 104 -14.39 7.81 -1.96
CA LEU A 104 -13.31 7.23 -1.16
C LEU A 104 -12.16 6.80 -2.06
N GLY A 105 -10.95 6.76 -1.50
CA GLY A 105 -9.76 6.36 -2.21
C GLY A 105 -8.98 5.25 -1.50
N PHE A 106 -8.54 4.26 -2.28
CA PHE A 106 -7.57 3.26 -1.85
C PHE A 106 -6.26 3.47 -2.59
N ILE A 107 -5.22 3.91 -1.86
CA ILE A 107 -3.91 4.20 -2.42
C ILE A 107 -3.02 2.96 -2.31
N SER A 108 -2.41 2.56 -3.43
CA SER A 108 -1.40 1.51 -3.47
C SER A 108 -0.05 2.08 -3.88
N ILE A 109 1.02 1.58 -3.24
CA ILE A 109 2.41 1.89 -3.61
C ILE A 109 2.93 0.76 -4.49
N VAL A 110 3.30 1.08 -5.72
CA VAL A 110 3.70 0.11 -6.74
C VAL A 110 5.19 0.21 -7.02
N ASN A 111 5.89 -0.92 -6.88
CA ASN A 111 7.31 -1.02 -7.26
C ASN A 111 7.44 -1.04 -8.79
N MET A 112 8.16 -0.07 -9.33
CA MET A 112 8.33 0.12 -10.77
C MET A 112 9.60 -0.51 -11.35
N ARG A 113 10.49 -1.10 -10.53
CA ARG A 113 11.80 -1.59 -11.00
C ARG A 113 11.72 -2.55 -12.19
N GLU A 114 10.74 -3.43 -12.18
CA GLU A 114 10.53 -4.43 -13.24
C GLU A 114 9.45 -4.02 -14.26
N ARG A 115 8.84 -2.83 -14.07
CA ARG A 115 7.77 -2.30 -14.94
C ARG A 115 8.25 -1.21 -15.89
N VAL A 116 9.43 -0.66 -15.63
CA VAL A 116 10.07 0.33 -16.53
C VAL A 116 10.84 -0.39 -17.64
N ASP A 117 11.02 0.29 -18.75
CA ASP A 117 11.77 -0.20 -19.89
C ASP A 117 12.92 0.78 -20.23
N PRO A 118 14.19 0.33 -20.18
CA PRO A 118 14.64 -0.99 -19.71
C PRO A 118 14.42 -1.21 -18.19
N PRO A 119 14.25 -2.47 -17.72
CA PRO A 119 14.08 -2.75 -16.30
C PRO A 119 15.30 -2.32 -15.47
N LEU A 120 15.05 -1.71 -14.30
CA LEU A 120 16.13 -1.29 -13.39
C LEU A 120 16.78 -2.47 -12.66
N GLY A 121 16.06 -3.59 -12.54
CA GLY A 121 16.51 -4.76 -11.81
C GLY A 121 16.45 -4.61 -10.28
N LYS A 122 16.55 -5.74 -9.60
CA LYS A 122 16.41 -5.83 -8.12
C LYS A 122 17.54 -5.15 -7.36
N ALA A 123 18.71 -4.97 -7.98
CA ALA A 123 19.89 -4.34 -7.39
C ALA A 123 19.80 -2.81 -7.35
N TYR A 124 18.86 -2.19 -8.08
CA TYR A 124 18.73 -0.72 -8.09
C TYR A 124 18.40 -0.19 -6.69
N PHE A 125 19.32 0.59 -6.14
CA PHE A 125 19.20 1.21 -4.83
C PHE A 125 18.70 2.65 -4.94
N GLY A 126 17.42 2.82 -4.87
CA GLY A 126 16.74 4.13 -4.94
C GLY A 126 15.22 4.00 -4.93
N ASN A 127 14.55 5.13 -4.83
CA ASN A 127 13.11 5.20 -4.94
C ASN A 127 12.71 4.98 -6.40
N ALA A 128 12.12 3.82 -6.69
CA ALA A 128 11.56 3.47 -8.00
C ALA A 128 10.15 2.89 -7.75
N PHE A 129 9.26 3.76 -7.31
CA PHE A 129 7.87 3.45 -7.05
C PHE A 129 6.99 4.61 -7.50
N MET A 130 5.74 4.31 -7.76
CA MET A 130 4.69 5.31 -7.93
C MET A 130 3.47 4.97 -7.07
N TRP A 131 2.62 5.94 -6.90
CA TRP A 131 1.35 5.75 -6.25
C TRP A 131 0.25 5.62 -7.29
N THR A 132 -0.74 4.79 -6.97
CA THR A 132 -1.98 4.70 -7.73
C THR A 132 -3.15 4.72 -6.76
N ILE A 133 -4.31 5.15 -7.24
CA ILE A 133 -5.53 5.22 -6.44
C ILE A 133 -6.67 4.49 -7.15
N ALA A 134 -7.33 3.60 -6.42
CA ALA A 134 -8.64 3.11 -6.80
C ALA A 134 -9.70 3.96 -6.10
N THR A 135 -10.75 4.35 -6.81
CA THR A 135 -11.83 5.18 -6.26
C THR A 135 -13.17 4.47 -6.31
N ALA A 136 -14.01 4.75 -5.32
CA ALA A 136 -15.41 4.34 -5.25
C ALA A 136 -16.15 5.27 -4.28
N THR A 137 -17.47 5.30 -4.36
CA THR A 137 -18.30 5.86 -3.28
C THR A 137 -18.46 4.84 -2.15
N SER A 138 -18.76 5.28 -0.95
CA SER A 138 -19.05 4.37 0.14
C SER A 138 -20.26 3.47 -0.17
N VAL A 139 -21.25 3.99 -0.88
CA VAL A 139 -22.45 3.23 -1.29
C VAL A 139 -22.05 2.10 -2.25
N GLU A 140 -21.24 2.39 -3.27
CA GLU A 140 -20.73 1.34 -4.16
C GLU A 140 -19.99 0.23 -3.40
N LEU A 141 -19.11 0.59 -2.45
CA LEU A 141 -18.37 -0.39 -1.66
C LEU A 141 -19.24 -1.22 -0.72
N GLU A 142 -20.36 -0.70 -0.28
CA GLU A 142 -21.33 -1.42 0.55
C GLU A 142 -22.19 -2.38 -0.29
N GLU A 143 -22.62 -1.97 -1.48
CA GLU A 143 -23.56 -2.71 -2.34
C GLU A 143 -22.87 -3.73 -3.25
N GLU A 144 -21.67 -3.41 -3.79
CA GLU A 144 -20.95 -4.30 -4.70
C GLU A 144 -20.38 -5.53 -3.95
N ASP A 145 -20.11 -6.60 -4.69
CA ASP A 145 -19.43 -7.78 -4.15
C ASP A 145 -17.91 -7.59 -3.99
N LEU A 146 -17.25 -8.54 -3.36
CA LEU A 146 -15.79 -8.51 -3.16
C LEU A 146 -15.02 -8.54 -4.48
N ALA A 147 -15.56 -9.25 -5.50
CA ALA A 147 -14.91 -9.35 -6.81
C ALA A 147 -14.86 -7.98 -7.50
N SER A 148 -15.95 -7.22 -7.47
CA SER A 148 -16.04 -5.87 -8.04
C SER A 148 -15.07 -4.90 -7.38
N THR A 149 -14.99 -4.90 -6.04
CA THR A 149 -14.00 -4.08 -5.31
C THR A 149 -12.56 -4.51 -5.64
N THR A 150 -12.31 -5.82 -5.75
CA THR A 150 -10.98 -6.36 -6.12
C THR A 150 -10.60 -5.88 -7.52
N GLU A 151 -11.52 -5.90 -8.47
CA GLU A 151 -11.30 -5.44 -9.83
C GLU A 151 -10.96 -3.93 -9.89
N ARG A 152 -11.57 -3.08 -9.05
CA ARG A 152 -11.18 -1.66 -8.95
C ARG A 152 -9.71 -1.50 -8.56
N ILE A 153 -9.25 -2.27 -7.57
CA ILE A 153 -7.85 -2.26 -7.14
C ILE A 153 -6.95 -2.80 -8.25
N HIS A 154 -7.33 -3.92 -8.88
CA HIS A 154 -6.58 -4.52 -9.98
C HIS A 154 -6.36 -3.51 -11.11
N ARG A 155 -7.41 -2.83 -11.58
CA ARG A 155 -7.31 -1.80 -12.63
C ARG A 155 -6.36 -0.68 -12.25
N SER A 156 -6.39 -0.22 -11.01
CA SER A 156 -5.46 0.81 -10.55
C SER A 156 -4.00 0.33 -10.59
N LEU A 157 -3.74 -0.94 -10.26
CA LEU A 157 -2.38 -1.50 -10.27
C LEU A 157 -1.84 -1.76 -11.67
N ILE A 158 -2.68 -2.21 -12.62
CA ILE A 158 -2.23 -2.44 -14.01
C ILE A 158 -2.06 -1.14 -14.78
N SER A 159 -2.70 -0.04 -14.37
CA SER A 159 -2.46 1.29 -14.96
C SER A 159 -1.05 1.84 -14.69
N CYS A 160 -0.30 1.24 -13.74
CA CYS A 160 1.09 1.59 -13.47
C CYS A 160 2.02 0.97 -14.53
N THR A 161 2.13 1.61 -15.67
CA THR A 161 2.94 1.24 -16.83
C THR A 161 4.25 2.01 -16.87
N ASN A 162 5.14 1.67 -17.80
CA ASN A 162 6.34 2.47 -18.08
C ASN A 162 6.00 3.93 -18.43
N GLU A 163 4.99 4.14 -19.29
CA GLU A 163 4.56 5.47 -19.72
C GLU A 163 4.02 6.29 -18.54
N THR A 164 3.11 5.73 -17.75
CA THR A 164 2.53 6.43 -16.60
C THR A 164 3.58 6.75 -15.54
N PHE A 165 4.60 5.90 -15.39
CA PHE A 165 5.72 6.18 -14.49
C PHE A 165 6.60 7.33 -15.00
N HIS A 166 6.88 7.42 -16.30
CA HIS A 166 7.60 8.56 -16.86
C HIS A 166 6.82 9.87 -16.68
N ASN A 167 5.51 9.86 -16.89
CA ASN A 167 4.64 11.00 -16.60
C ASN A 167 4.68 11.40 -15.12
N TRP A 168 4.71 10.42 -14.21
CA TRP A 168 4.91 10.63 -12.78
C TRP A 168 6.26 11.27 -12.46
N LEU A 169 7.35 10.83 -13.11
CA LEU A 169 8.67 11.45 -12.94
C LEU A 169 8.70 12.91 -13.46
N HIS A 170 8.08 13.19 -14.61
CA HIS A 170 7.91 14.57 -15.09
C HIS A 170 7.17 15.43 -14.06
N TRP A 171 6.12 14.87 -13.46
CA TRP A 171 5.34 15.57 -12.45
C TRP A 171 6.18 15.91 -11.20
N LEU A 172 7.00 14.98 -10.72
CA LEU A 172 7.89 15.18 -9.57
C LEU A 172 8.96 16.25 -9.80
N GLU A 173 9.36 16.48 -11.04
CA GLU A 173 10.35 17.50 -11.40
C GLU A 173 9.72 18.89 -11.65
N VAL A 174 8.44 18.94 -12.03
CA VAL A 174 7.73 20.19 -12.39
C VAL A 174 7.01 20.80 -11.20
N TYR A 175 6.40 19.96 -10.35
CA TYR A 175 5.57 20.41 -9.24
C TYR A 175 6.27 20.26 -7.90
N ASP A 176 5.85 21.08 -6.94
CA ASP A 176 6.39 21.03 -5.59
C ASP A 176 6.05 19.69 -4.92
N ARG A 177 6.99 19.23 -4.10
CA ARG A 177 6.83 18.01 -3.28
C ARG A 177 5.64 18.11 -2.33
N ASP A 178 5.30 19.30 -1.86
CA ASP A 178 4.16 19.51 -0.96
C ASP A 178 2.84 19.20 -1.66
N ALA A 179 2.70 19.54 -2.95
CA ALA A 179 1.55 19.15 -3.76
C ALA A 179 1.40 17.61 -3.88
N MET A 180 2.53 16.87 -3.91
CA MET A 180 2.50 15.42 -3.89
C MET A 180 1.97 14.88 -2.55
N PHE A 181 2.40 15.46 -1.44
CA PHE A 181 1.91 15.06 -0.12
C PHE A 181 0.43 15.38 0.05
N GLU A 182 -0.06 16.50 -0.45
CA GLU A 182 -1.49 16.84 -0.45
C GLU A 182 -2.33 15.85 -1.25
N CYS A 183 -1.91 15.53 -2.49
CA CYS A 183 -2.60 14.55 -3.34
C CYS A 183 -2.69 13.16 -2.71
N CYS A 184 -1.70 12.80 -1.90
CA CYS A 184 -1.53 11.46 -1.35
C CYS A 184 -1.64 11.44 0.17
N SER A 185 -1.99 12.57 0.80
CA SER A 185 -2.20 12.63 2.23
C SER A 185 -3.32 11.68 2.65
N LEU A 186 -3.11 11.01 3.77
CA LEU A 186 -4.15 10.22 4.38
C LEU A 186 -5.12 11.16 5.08
N ASN A 187 -6.32 11.17 4.58
CA ASN A 187 -7.46 11.83 5.20
C ASN A 187 -8.51 10.77 5.57
N ASN A 188 -9.61 11.17 6.16
CA ASN A 188 -10.66 10.23 6.53
C ASN A 188 -11.25 9.45 5.34
N ALA A 189 -11.18 10.00 4.13
CA ALA A 189 -11.71 9.39 2.91
C ALA A 189 -10.71 8.44 2.23
N ARG A 190 -9.47 8.38 2.68
CA ARG A 190 -8.41 7.59 2.03
C ARG A 190 -7.78 6.59 3.00
N ILE A 191 -7.38 5.45 2.45
CA ILE A 191 -6.50 4.49 3.10
C ILE A 191 -5.36 4.15 2.15
N ARG A 192 -4.18 3.83 2.69
CA ARG A 192 -2.98 3.58 1.90
C ARG A 192 -2.31 2.28 2.30
N ALA A 193 -2.16 1.40 1.33
CA ALA A 193 -1.44 0.16 1.50
C ALA A 193 -0.06 0.20 0.86
N SER A 194 0.93 -0.28 1.58
CA SER A 194 2.23 -0.65 1.03
C SER A 194 2.45 -2.14 1.20
N SER A 195 2.93 -2.81 0.14
CA SER A 195 3.15 -4.25 0.19
C SER A 195 4.58 -4.54 0.61
N SER A 196 4.70 -5.22 1.74
CA SER A 196 5.98 -5.70 2.25
C SER A 196 5.98 -7.20 2.51
N HIS A 197 4.87 -7.93 2.23
CA HIS A 197 4.77 -9.36 2.50
C HIS A 197 5.76 -10.21 1.69
N ASN A 198 6.32 -9.68 0.60
CA ASN A 198 7.38 -10.32 -0.15
C ASN A 198 8.79 -9.94 0.33
N PHE A 199 8.91 -8.99 1.26
CA PHE A 199 10.20 -8.63 1.81
C PHE A 199 10.69 -9.72 2.77
N PRO A 200 11.96 -10.12 2.68
CA PRO A 200 12.50 -11.22 3.48
C PRO A 200 12.83 -10.77 4.92
N VAL A 201 11.89 -10.07 5.59
CA VAL A 201 12.12 -9.45 6.91
C VAL A 201 12.56 -10.46 7.97
N PHE A 202 11.98 -11.66 7.96
CA PHE A 202 12.34 -12.73 8.90
C PHE A 202 13.53 -13.60 8.43
N LYS A 203 14.17 -13.26 7.30
CA LYS A 203 15.38 -13.92 6.82
C LYS A 203 16.65 -13.10 7.09
N VAL A 204 16.48 -11.86 7.56
CA VAL A 204 17.59 -10.95 7.85
C VAL A 204 18.23 -11.38 9.18
N ASP A 205 19.53 -11.71 9.17
CA ASP A 205 20.29 -12.12 10.35
C ASP A 205 21.58 -11.31 10.41
N PHE A 206 21.75 -10.54 11.47
CA PHE A 206 22.93 -9.72 11.71
C PHE A 206 24.05 -10.46 12.48
N GLY A 207 23.90 -11.77 12.67
CA GLY A 207 24.82 -12.61 13.47
C GLY A 207 24.24 -13.00 14.84
N TRP A 208 23.05 -12.54 15.17
CA TRP A 208 22.38 -12.84 16.45
C TRP A 208 21.15 -13.74 16.28
N GLY A 209 20.93 -14.25 15.08
CA GLY A 209 19.76 -15.04 14.71
C GLY A 209 18.69 -14.22 13.97
N LYS A 210 17.63 -14.92 13.59
CA LYS A 210 16.50 -14.32 12.85
C LYS A 210 15.67 -13.40 13.74
N PRO A 211 15.04 -12.34 13.18
CA PRO A 211 14.14 -11.46 13.93
C PRO A 211 12.99 -12.21 14.60
N LEU A 212 12.71 -11.86 15.83
CA LEU A 212 11.56 -12.39 16.57
C LEU A 212 10.24 -11.75 16.16
N ALA A 213 10.28 -10.48 15.76
CA ALA A 213 9.11 -9.73 15.30
C ALA A 213 9.53 -8.62 14.31
N ALA A 214 8.58 -8.20 13.49
CA ALA A 214 8.67 -6.99 12.67
C ALA A 214 7.48 -6.10 13.02
N GLN A 215 7.76 -4.87 13.40
CA GLN A 215 6.74 -3.91 13.84
C GLN A 215 7.03 -2.52 13.25
N LEU A 216 5.98 -1.72 13.15
CA LEU A 216 6.11 -0.30 12.87
C LEU A 216 6.38 0.45 14.19
N PRO A 217 7.25 1.48 14.17
CA PRO A 217 7.58 2.23 15.40
C PRO A 217 6.43 3.09 15.90
N SER A 218 5.58 3.59 15.02
CA SER A 218 4.41 4.40 15.37
C SER A 218 3.31 4.30 14.31
N ALA A 219 2.11 4.70 14.67
CA ALA A 219 0.93 4.75 13.82
C ALA A 219 0.27 6.13 13.86
N ASP A 220 1.04 7.18 13.65
CA ASP A 220 0.54 8.56 13.69
C ASP A 220 -0.29 8.93 12.45
N ASP A 221 -0.46 7.99 11.51
CA ASP A 221 -1.03 8.21 10.19
C ASP A 221 -2.28 7.32 10.02
N PRO A 222 -3.50 7.81 10.34
CA PRO A 222 -4.72 7.02 10.26
C PRO A 222 -5.06 6.67 8.81
N GLY A 223 -5.33 5.39 8.55
CA GLY A 223 -5.55 4.84 7.21
C GLY A 223 -4.33 4.13 6.62
N LYS A 224 -3.24 3.99 7.37
CA LYS A 224 -2.04 3.27 6.94
C LYS A 224 -2.23 1.76 7.07
N ILE A 225 -1.83 1.04 6.02
CA ILE A 225 -1.86 -0.42 5.92
C ILE A 225 -0.47 -0.91 5.54
N ILE A 226 0.11 -1.82 6.32
CA ILE A 226 1.39 -2.45 6.02
C ILE A 226 1.24 -3.97 6.03
N PHE A 227 1.72 -4.59 4.97
CA PHE A 227 1.73 -6.04 4.82
C PHE A 227 3.09 -6.59 5.23
N PHE A 228 3.07 -7.62 6.08
CA PHE A 228 4.24 -8.42 6.42
C PHE A 228 4.02 -9.88 6.03
N PRO A 229 5.07 -10.65 5.71
CA PRO A 229 4.95 -12.10 5.62
C PRO A 229 4.54 -12.65 6.99
N GLY A 230 3.70 -13.67 7.02
CA GLY A 230 3.42 -14.40 8.25
C GLY A 230 4.70 -14.99 8.82
N LYS A 231 4.95 -14.79 10.11
CA LYS A 231 6.20 -15.17 10.75
C LYS A 231 6.37 -16.70 10.84
N ASP A 232 5.37 -17.35 11.44
CA ASP A 232 5.50 -18.74 11.88
C ASP A 232 4.94 -19.75 10.86
N ILE A 233 3.98 -19.33 10.05
CA ILE A 233 3.29 -20.17 9.08
C ILE A 233 3.48 -19.61 7.66
N PRO A 234 4.23 -20.29 6.79
CA PRO A 234 4.39 -19.88 5.41
C PRO A 234 3.05 -19.77 4.67
N GLY A 235 2.83 -18.64 4.01
CA GLY A 235 1.61 -18.36 3.28
C GLY A 235 0.58 -17.51 4.04
N ASN A 236 0.73 -17.37 5.36
CA ASN A 236 0.01 -16.35 6.11
C ASN A 236 0.54 -14.95 5.76
N ILE A 237 -0.33 -13.96 5.88
CA ILE A 237 0.00 -12.54 5.69
C ILE A 237 -0.48 -11.78 6.92
N ASP A 238 0.45 -11.10 7.59
CA ASP A 238 0.13 -10.21 8.70
C ASP A 238 -0.06 -8.79 8.16
N VAL A 239 -1.19 -8.18 8.49
CA VAL A 239 -1.54 -6.84 8.06
C VAL A 239 -1.69 -5.93 9.26
N VAL A 240 -0.83 -4.94 9.33
CA VAL A 240 -0.90 -3.87 10.34
C VAL A 240 -1.78 -2.76 9.82
N LEU A 241 -2.83 -2.45 10.55
CA LEU A 241 -3.75 -1.33 10.28
C LEU A 241 -3.59 -0.25 11.35
N ALA A 242 -3.57 1.01 10.93
CA ALA A 242 -3.66 2.17 11.81
C ALA A 242 -4.94 2.95 11.46
N LEU A 243 -5.88 3.04 12.38
CA LEU A 243 -7.19 3.67 12.18
C LEU A 243 -7.56 4.54 13.39
N PRO A 244 -8.47 5.51 13.22
CA PRO A 244 -9.07 6.17 14.37
C PRO A 244 -9.63 5.15 15.35
N THR A 245 -9.40 5.33 16.64
CA THR A 245 -9.70 4.33 17.69
C THR A 245 -11.14 3.82 17.60
N HIS A 246 -12.12 4.70 17.35
CA HIS A 246 -13.52 4.28 17.22
C HIS A 246 -13.79 3.42 16.00
N VAL A 247 -13.11 3.69 14.85
CA VAL A 247 -13.20 2.88 13.63
C VAL A 247 -12.56 1.51 13.85
N MET A 248 -11.38 1.47 14.47
CA MET A 248 -10.69 0.22 14.79
C MET A 248 -11.53 -0.67 15.70
N ASN A 249 -12.14 -0.12 16.74
CA ASN A 249 -12.98 -0.89 17.66
C ASN A 249 -14.20 -1.52 16.95
N ARG A 250 -14.83 -0.81 16.01
CA ARG A 250 -15.90 -1.36 15.18
C ARG A 250 -15.40 -2.46 14.26
N LEU A 251 -14.25 -2.27 13.62
CA LEU A 251 -13.65 -3.24 12.72
C LEU A 251 -13.28 -4.55 13.46
N GLU A 252 -12.72 -4.44 14.67
CA GLU A 252 -12.40 -5.59 15.51
C GLU A 252 -13.64 -6.39 15.93
N SER A 253 -14.78 -5.71 16.07
CA SER A 253 -16.06 -6.33 16.40
C SER A 253 -16.78 -6.93 15.18
N ASP A 254 -16.33 -6.62 13.97
CA ASP A 254 -16.92 -7.14 12.74
C ASP A 254 -16.45 -8.59 12.49
N LYS A 255 -17.35 -9.54 12.82
CA LYS A 255 -17.06 -10.97 12.61
C LYS A 255 -16.84 -11.33 11.13
N ALA A 256 -17.48 -10.61 10.20
CA ALA A 256 -17.32 -10.84 8.77
C ALA A 256 -15.95 -10.33 8.26
N PHE A 257 -15.32 -9.43 8.99
CA PHE A 257 -13.94 -9.00 8.73
C PHE A 257 -12.92 -10.00 9.26
N THR A 258 -13.09 -10.46 10.51
CA THR A 258 -12.11 -11.32 11.20
C THR A 258 -12.23 -12.78 10.81
N ASN A 259 -13.41 -13.22 10.37
CA ASN A 259 -13.71 -14.60 9.93
C ASN A 259 -14.66 -14.57 8.71
N PRO A 260 -14.16 -14.17 7.55
CA PRO A 260 -14.93 -13.89 6.33
C PRO A 260 -15.57 -15.11 5.69
#